data_4f21cc49e1768a034b9a768c595760df
#
_entry.id   4f21cc49e1768a034b9a768c595760df
#
_cell.length_a   1.000
_cell.length_b   1.000
_cell.length_c   1.000
_cell.angle_alpha   90.00
_cell.angle_beta   90.00
_cell.angle_gamma   90.00
#
_symmetry.space_group_name_H-M   'P 1'
#
loop_
_entity.id
_entity.type
_entity.pdbx_description
1 polymer ?
#
loop_
_entity_poly.entity_id
_entity_poly.type
_entity_poly.pdbx_seq_one_letter_code
_entity_poly.pdbx_strand_id
1 'polypeptide(L)'
;MEKIYKIIYSQWQKEVIAYIANKAKHKGKAASCVIKKGGFYPLFFFLNVVIVVIEKLITRNKQEAGDERMPKQSTTEVEKSVRTEDEIYHNIDILVNKSHEALAQMDDFSQEDVDKLCQVIEKVGEDNARYLAQMAVDETGRGKVEDKVTKNTYAAQTIWESMKDMKTVGVIEEDKQEGLMKIAEPIGVIAGVTPVTNPTSTVIFKAMIAMKSKNTIIFGFHPQAQKCCVETAKLIKEATVAAGAPENWIQWIEHPSLTATTALMNNPKVQIVLATGGPGMVKAAYSTGKPALGVGPGNGPSYIEKTADIEQSVNDIVLSKTFDNGMICASENSVVVDKEVYDQVKEAFLKRHCYFLKADEIKLFEEHFIDPRRGTVAGPMAGKSAVKIAEMCGVTVPADTQVIVAEYSGVGPKYPLSAEKLSPVFTLYKAENSAQAFKICTDLLNYGGRGHTAGIHTQNSKVIRKFAFAMSACRILVNSPAALGGIGGVYNNMMPSLTLGTGSYGANSVSHNITAKDLLNIKTVAMRRKPIL
;
A
#
# COMPACT_ATOMS: atom_id res chain seq x y z
N MET A 1 39.81 5.62 -4.31
CA MET A 1 38.46 5.72 -4.92
C MET A 1 38.25 7.05 -5.66
N GLU A 2 38.50 8.19 -5.08
CA GLU A 2 38.30 9.51 -5.71
C GLU A 2 39.16 9.76 -6.97
N LYS A 3 40.41 9.27 -7.02
CA LYS A 3 41.28 9.34 -8.23
C LYS A 3 40.76 8.47 -9.39
N ILE A 4 40.18 7.31 -9.09
CA ILE A 4 39.58 6.43 -10.10
C ILE A 4 38.30 7.04 -10.63
N TYR A 5 37.50 7.67 -9.78
CA TYR A 5 36.27 8.36 -10.18
C TYR A 5 36.54 9.55 -11.13
N LYS A 6 37.57 10.36 -10.85
CA LYS A 6 37.99 11.48 -11.73
C LYS A 6 38.51 11.01 -13.09
N ILE A 7 39.21 9.89 -13.16
CA ILE A 7 39.72 9.32 -14.43
C ILE A 7 38.55 8.78 -15.27
N ILE A 8 37.63 8.03 -14.66
CA ILE A 8 36.44 7.48 -15.34
C ILE A 8 35.54 8.61 -15.84
N TYR A 9 35.33 9.65 -15.03
CA TYR A 9 34.48 10.79 -15.39
C TYR A 9 35.08 11.63 -16.54
N SER A 10 36.41 11.85 -16.55
CA SER A 10 37.10 12.57 -17.64
C SER A 10 37.12 11.77 -18.95
N GLN A 11 37.25 10.46 -18.87
CA GLN A 11 37.23 9.59 -20.04
C GLN A 11 35.81 9.47 -20.61
N TRP A 12 34.81 9.40 -19.75
CA TRP A 12 33.39 9.44 -20.09
C TRP A 12 32.99 10.74 -20.82
N GLN A 13 33.42 11.91 -20.33
CA GLN A 13 33.17 13.18 -21.04
C GLN A 13 33.76 13.20 -22.45
N LYS A 14 34.95 12.69 -22.64
CA LYS A 14 35.61 12.64 -23.97
C LYS A 14 34.86 11.73 -24.94
N GLU A 15 34.36 10.58 -24.50
CA GLU A 15 33.64 9.62 -25.34
C GLU A 15 32.24 10.11 -25.72
N VAL A 16 31.54 10.78 -24.80
CA VAL A 16 30.23 11.40 -25.09
C VAL A 16 30.35 12.54 -26.10
N ILE A 17 31.38 13.39 -25.99
CA ILE A 17 31.64 14.45 -26.96
C ILE A 17 31.98 13.88 -28.32
N ALA A 18 32.81 12.83 -28.39
CA ALA A 18 33.17 12.15 -29.62
C ALA A 18 31.99 11.47 -30.32
N TYR A 19 31.09 10.86 -29.54
CA TYR A 19 29.84 10.25 -30.05
C TYR A 19 28.88 11.29 -30.63
N ILE A 20 28.69 12.43 -29.94
CA ILE A 20 27.85 13.55 -30.42
C ILE A 20 28.44 14.15 -31.71
N ALA A 21 29.74 14.34 -31.74
CA ALA A 21 30.45 14.86 -32.94
C ALA A 21 30.34 13.91 -34.13
N ASN A 22 30.39 12.59 -33.90
CA ASN A 22 30.30 11.58 -34.98
C ASN A 22 28.86 11.46 -35.51
N LYS A 23 27.84 11.56 -34.66
CA LYS A 23 26.43 11.62 -35.10
C LYS A 23 26.05 12.92 -35.80
N ALA A 24 26.68 14.04 -35.46
CA ALA A 24 26.51 15.31 -36.15
C ALA A 24 27.11 15.29 -37.57
N LYS A 25 28.18 14.55 -37.78
CA LYS A 25 28.79 14.35 -39.12
C LYS A 25 27.93 13.53 -40.09
N HIS A 26 27.12 12.61 -39.59
CA HIS A 26 26.25 11.74 -40.42
C HIS A 26 24.86 12.33 -40.73
N LYS A 27 24.47 13.45 -40.10
CA LYS A 27 23.23 14.18 -40.44
C LYS A 27 23.57 15.60 -40.88
N GLY A 28 23.88 15.75 -42.14
CA GLY A 28 24.21 17.03 -42.74
C GLY A 28 23.25 18.17 -42.39
N LYS A 29 23.78 19.28 -41.89
CA LYS A 29 23.17 20.62 -41.77
C LYS A 29 22.15 20.90 -40.67
N ALA A 30 22.10 20.19 -39.55
CA ALA A 30 21.20 20.57 -38.44
C ALA A 30 21.90 20.92 -37.12
N ALA A 31 23.24 20.91 -37.04
CA ALA A 31 23.97 21.06 -35.78
C ALA A 31 24.20 22.51 -35.29
N SER A 32 24.09 23.51 -36.15
CA SER A 32 24.36 24.91 -35.78
C SER A 32 23.18 25.62 -35.11
N CYS A 33 21.98 25.05 -35.14
CA CYS A 33 20.77 25.65 -34.60
C CYS A 33 20.43 25.22 -33.16
N VAL A 34 21.06 24.15 -32.66
CA VAL A 34 20.73 23.53 -31.36
C VAL A 34 21.43 24.20 -30.17
N ILE A 35 22.53 24.90 -30.42
CA ILE A 35 23.33 25.53 -29.34
C ILE A 35 22.85 26.96 -28.97
N LYS A 36 21.97 27.57 -29.75
CA LYS A 36 21.55 28.98 -29.55
C LYS A 36 20.13 29.20 -29.02
N LYS A 37 19.34 28.16 -28.76
CA LYS A 37 18.02 28.32 -28.12
C LYS A 37 17.87 27.29 -27.00
N GLY A 38 17.95 27.75 -25.75
CA GLY A 38 17.70 26.98 -24.54
C GLY A 38 16.26 26.43 -24.49
N GLY A 39 16.03 25.29 -25.13
CA GLY A 39 14.78 24.57 -25.12
C GLY A 39 15.00 23.18 -24.48
N PHE A 40 14.19 22.87 -23.48
CA PHE A 40 14.14 21.59 -22.80
C PHE A 40 13.97 20.44 -23.81
N TYR A 41 14.94 19.54 -23.92
CA TYR A 41 14.77 18.22 -24.55
C TYR A 41 14.35 17.21 -23.50
N PRO A 42 13.44 16.27 -23.83
CA PRO A 42 12.91 15.33 -22.84
C PRO A 42 13.99 14.40 -22.31
N LEU A 43 13.96 14.15 -21.00
CA LEU A 43 14.81 13.23 -20.23
C LEU A 43 14.97 11.83 -20.86
N PHE A 44 14.03 11.42 -21.66
CA PHE A 44 13.98 10.12 -22.37
C PHE A 44 15.12 9.92 -23.40
N PHE A 45 15.57 10.97 -24.08
CA PHE A 45 16.66 10.86 -25.04
C PHE A 45 18.02 10.72 -24.35
N PHE A 46 18.16 11.35 -23.19
CA PHE A 46 19.35 11.26 -22.34
C PHE A 46 19.49 9.87 -21.70
N LEU A 47 18.39 9.28 -21.24
CA LEU A 47 18.39 7.94 -20.63
C LEU A 47 18.79 6.85 -21.63
N ASN A 48 18.29 6.87 -22.85
CA ASN A 48 18.62 5.88 -23.87
C ASN A 48 20.09 5.95 -24.34
N VAL A 49 20.68 7.14 -24.36
CA VAL A 49 22.10 7.30 -24.67
C VAL A 49 22.97 6.75 -23.53
N VAL A 50 22.57 6.96 -22.29
CA VAL A 50 23.27 6.45 -21.09
C VAL A 50 23.21 4.92 -21.01
N ILE A 51 22.08 4.30 -21.32
CA ILE A 51 21.91 2.84 -21.31
C ILE A 51 22.80 2.17 -22.36
N VAL A 52 22.85 2.68 -23.59
CA VAL A 52 23.69 2.11 -24.67
C VAL A 52 25.20 2.25 -24.37
N VAL A 53 25.61 3.29 -23.66
CA VAL A 53 26.99 3.49 -23.24
C VAL A 53 27.39 2.52 -22.12
N ILE A 54 26.49 2.29 -21.17
CA ILE A 54 26.69 1.34 -20.06
C ILE A 54 26.76 -0.10 -20.57
N GLU A 55 25.93 -0.50 -21.53
CA GLU A 55 25.96 -1.84 -22.13
C GLU A 55 27.28 -2.10 -22.88
N LYS A 56 27.81 -1.12 -23.61
CA LYS A 56 29.10 -1.26 -24.29
C LYS A 56 30.29 -1.31 -23.32
N LEU A 57 30.24 -0.60 -22.19
CA LEU A 57 31.28 -0.65 -21.15
C LEU A 57 31.30 -2.01 -20.43
N ILE A 58 30.13 -2.59 -20.17
CA ILE A 58 29.99 -3.93 -19.56
C ILE A 58 30.51 -5.01 -20.51
N THR A 59 30.25 -4.90 -21.83
CA THR A 59 30.70 -5.85 -22.84
C THR A 59 32.22 -5.79 -23.03
N ARG A 60 32.82 -4.60 -22.97
CA ARG A 60 34.28 -4.40 -23.12
C ARG A 60 35.05 -4.92 -21.89
N ASN A 61 34.54 -4.72 -20.67
CA ASN A 61 35.16 -5.27 -19.45
C ASN A 61 35.09 -6.80 -19.36
N LYS A 62 34.14 -7.46 -20.06
CA LYS A 62 34.09 -8.92 -20.16
C LYS A 62 35.12 -9.49 -21.14
N GLN A 63 35.65 -8.71 -22.09
CA GLN A 63 36.67 -9.12 -23.04
C GLN A 63 38.12 -8.91 -22.55
N GLU A 64 38.33 -8.06 -21.55
CA GLU A 64 39.66 -7.77 -20.98
C GLU A 64 40.01 -8.60 -19.72
N ALA A 65 39.04 -9.33 -19.16
CA ALA A 65 39.26 -10.30 -18.06
C ALA A 65 39.56 -11.68 -18.64
N GLY A 66 40.85 -11.90 -18.94
CA GLY A 66 41.34 -13.19 -19.40
C GLY A 66 41.23 -14.31 -18.37
N ASP A 67 41.05 -15.47 -18.88
CA ASP A 67 40.90 -16.82 -18.36
C ASP A 67 41.80 -17.17 -17.17
N GLU A 68 41.25 -17.21 -15.94
CA GLU A 68 41.85 -17.94 -14.82
C GLU A 68 40.82 -18.96 -14.27
N ARG A 69 41.12 -20.25 -14.57
CA ARG A 69 40.34 -21.40 -14.12
C ARG A 69 40.57 -21.67 -12.63
N MET A 70 39.50 -21.63 -11.86
CA MET A 70 39.42 -22.26 -10.52
C MET A 70 38.50 -23.48 -10.53
N PRO A 71 38.72 -24.49 -9.66
CA PRO A 71 38.14 -25.82 -9.81
C PRO A 71 36.67 -25.85 -9.44
N LYS A 72 35.91 -26.66 -10.19
CA LYS A 72 34.47 -26.92 -10.00
C LYS A 72 34.19 -27.61 -8.66
N GLN A 73 33.50 -26.95 -7.73
CA GLN A 73 32.70 -27.62 -6.73
C GLN A 73 31.26 -27.81 -7.28
N SER A 74 30.79 -29.04 -7.24
CA SER A 74 29.45 -29.42 -7.65
C SER A 74 28.41 -28.95 -6.62
N THR A 75 27.65 -27.93 -6.97
CA THR A 75 26.38 -27.60 -6.33
C THR A 75 25.29 -27.69 -7.38
N THR A 76 24.35 -28.60 -7.17
CA THR A 76 23.09 -28.68 -7.90
C THR A 76 22.24 -27.46 -7.51
N GLU A 77 22.51 -26.32 -8.13
CA GLU A 77 21.58 -25.19 -8.16
C GLU A 77 20.57 -25.44 -9.29
N VAL A 78 19.30 -25.51 -8.90
CA VAL A 78 18.19 -25.46 -9.84
C VAL A 78 18.29 -24.09 -10.53
N GLU A 79 18.72 -24.06 -11.78
CA GLU A 79 18.70 -22.88 -12.63
C GLU A 79 17.26 -22.35 -12.71
N LYS A 80 16.98 -21.27 -11.97
CA LYS A 80 15.81 -20.44 -12.25
C LYS A 80 16.03 -19.81 -13.62
N SER A 81 15.44 -20.38 -14.67
CA SER A 81 15.43 -19.78 -16.00
C SER A 81 14.84 -18.36 -15.88
N VAL A 82 15.63 -17.35 -16.15
CA VAL A 82 15.17 -15.97 -16.24
C VAL A 82 14.25 -15.91 -17.46
N ARG A 83 12.93 -15.80 -17.24
CA ARG A 83 11.95 -15.65 -18.33
C ARG A 83 12.24 -14.37 -19.10
N THR A 84 12.09 -14.42 -20.40
CA THR A 84 12.20 -13.23 -21.25
C THR A 84 11.01 -12.29 -21.01
N GLU A 85 11.16 -11.01 -21.32
CA GLU A 85 10.04 -10.06 -21.21
C GLU A 85 8.87 -10.50 -22.09
N ASP A 86 9.12 -10.99 -23.29
CA ASP A 86 8.10 -11.48 -24.23
C ASP A 86 7.29 -12.66 -23.63
N GLU A 87 7.95 -13.59 -22.96
CA GLU A 87 7.28 -14.71 -22.24
C GLU A 87 6.41 -14.19 -21.10
N ILE A 88 6.87 -13.16 -20.38
CA ILE A 88 6.09 -12.55 -19.30
C ILE A 88 4.83 -11.90 -19.87
N TYR A 89 4.95 -11.06 -20.91
CA TYR A 89 3.81 -10.40 -21.55
C TYR A 89 2.80 -11.42 -22.12
N HIS A 90 3.30 -12.46 -22.81
CA HIS A 90 2.46 -13.53 -23.34
C HIS A 90 1.67 -14.26 -22.25
N ASN A 91 2.30 -14.60 -21.12
CA ASN A 91 1.62 -15.25 -20.00
C ASN A 91 0.55 -14.33 -19.37
N ILE A 92 0.82 -13.03 -19.27
CA ILE A 92 -0.17 -12.07 -18.78
C ILE A 92 -1.37 -11.98 -19.74
N ASP A 93 -1.15 -11.96 -21.06
CA ASP A 93 -2.23 -11.97 -22.05
C ASP A 93 -3.11 -13.20 -21.93
N ILE A 94 -2.54 -14.38 -21.69
CA ILE A 94 -3.29 -15.62 -21.44
C ILE A 94 -4.19 -15.48 -20.20
N LEU A 95 -3.65 -14.99 -19.07
CA LEU A 95 -4.43 -14.80 -17.85
C LEU A 95 -5.58 -13.82 -18.07
N VAL A 96 -5.31 -12.70 -18.73
CA VAL A 96 -6.32 -11.66 -18.98
C VAL A 96 -7.42 -12.17 -19.92
N ASN A 97 -7.07 -12.90 -20.99
CA ASN A 97 -8.06 -13.47 -21.90
C ASN A 97 -8.97 -14.49 -21.18
N LYS A 98 -8.41 -15.39 -20.37
CA LYS A 98 -9.18 -16.33 -19.54
C LYS A 98 -10.10 -15.62 -18.54
N SER A 99 -9.65 -14.49 -17.95
CA SER A 99 -10.52 -13.68 -17.08
C SER A 99 -11.69 -13.05 -17.83
N HIS A 100 -11.49 -12.61 -19.08
CA HIS A 100 -12.59 -12.13 -19.92
C HIS A 100 -13.60 -13.24 -20.28
N GLU A 101 -13.12 -14.44 -20.57
CA GLU A 101 -13.99 -15.60 -20.80
C GLU A 101 -14.81 -15.94 -19.55
N ALA A 102 -14.19 -15.88 -18.38
CA ALA A 102 -14.88 -16.09 -17.10
C ALA A 102 -15.88 -14.94 -16.81
N LEU A 103 -15.56 -13.69 -17.14
CA LEU A 103 -16.46 -12.56 -16.99
C LEU A 103 -17.74 -12.77 -17.83
N ALA A 104 -17.60 -13.17 -19.10
CA ALA A 104 -18.74 -13.48 -19.97
C ALA A 104 -19.62 -14.64 -19.44
N GLN A 105 -19.02 -15.63 -18.79
CA GLN A 105 -19.80 -16.71 -18.15
C GLN A 105 -20.64 -16.22 -16.95
N MET A 106 -20.33 -15.06 -16.38
CA MET A 106 -21.12 -14.46 -15.30
C MET A 106 -22.19 -13.47 -15.80
N ASP A 107 -22.37 -13.26 -17.10
CA ASP A 107 -23.30 -12.23 -17.63
C ASP A 107 -24.72 -12.41 -17.06
N ASP A 108 -25.21 -13.63 -16.97
CA ASP A 108 -26.55 -13.97 -16.48
C ASP A 108 -26.63 -14.12 -14.95
N PHE A 109 -25.52 -13.91 -14.20
CA PHE A 109 -25.55 -14.03 -12.75
C PHE A 109 -26.47 -12.97 -12.14
N SER A 110 -27.41 -13.43 -11.32
CA SER A 110 -28.27 -12.59 -10.50
C SER A 110 -27.54 -12.05 -9.26
N GLN A 111 -28.20 -11.16 -8.52
CA GLN A 111 -27.70 -10.71 -7.20
C GLN A 111 -27.58 -11.90 -6.22
N GLU A 112 -28.51 -12.85 -6.26
CA GLU A 112 -28.52 -14.03 -5.40
C GLU A 112 -27.33 -14.96 -5.68
N ASP A 113 -26.99 -15.17 -6.97
CA ASP A 113 -25.83 -15.99 -7.36
C ASP A 113 -24.53 -15.38 -6.83
N VAL A 114 -24.37 -14.08 -7.01
CA VAL A 114 -23.20 -13.33 -6.52
C VAL A 114 -23.11 -13.36 -5.00
N ASP A 115 -24.24 -13.18 -4.30
CA ASP A 115 -24.28 -13.18 -2.84
C ASP A 115 -23.96 -14.57 -2.26
N LYS A 116 -24.45 -15.64 -2.89
CA LYS A 116 -24.10 -17.01 -2.55
C LYS A 116 -22.59 -17.26 -2.67
N LEU A 117 -21.96 -16.78 -3.73
CA LEU A 117 -20.50 -16.92 -3.91
C LEU A 117 -19.72 -16.10 -2.89
N CYS A 118 -20.21 -14.92 -2.51
CA CYS A 118 -19.62 -14.12 -1.43
C CYS A 118 -19.71 -14.83 -0.07
N GLN A 119 -20.81 -15.50 0.25
CA GLN A 119 -20.95 -16.34 1.46
C GLN A 119 -19.95 -17.50 1.46
N VAL A 120 -19.68 -18.11 0.30
CA VAL A 120 -18.64 -19.14 0.18
C VAL A 120 -17.25 -18.53 0.48
N ILE A 121 -16.94 -17.33 -0.02
CA ILE A 121 -15.68 -16.65 0.27
C ILE A 121 -15.57 -16.32 1.77
N GLU A 122 -16.65 -15.83 2.39
CA GLU A 122 -16.72 -15.59 3.83
C GLU A 122 -16.35 -16.86 4.61
N LYS A 123 -17.05 -17.96 4.33
CA LYS A 123 -16.84 -19.21 5.04
C LYS A 123 -15.41 -19.75 4.86
N VAL A 124 -14.86 -19.71 3.66
CA VAL A 124 -13.47 -20.12 3.39
C VAL A 124 -12.48 -19.26 4.18
N GLY A 125 -12.70 -17.95 4.19
CA GLY A 125 -11.85 -17.01 4.91
C GLY A 125 -11.88 -17.23 6.42
N GLU A 126 -13.05 -17.54 6.98
CA GLU A 126 -13.25 -17.86 8.40
C GLU A 126 -12.63 -19.21 8.79
N ASP A 127 -13.02 -20.27 8.09
CA ASP A 127 -12.58 -21.64 8.39
C ASP A 127 -11.06 -21.79 8.31
N ASN A 128 -10.39 -21.02 7.44
CA ASN A 128 -8.95 -21.06 7.24
C ASN A 128 -8.19 -19.88 7.87
N ALA A 129 -8.86 -19.04 8.67
CA ALA A 129 -8.27 -17.79 9.19
C ALA A 129 -6.95 -18.05 9.93
N ARG A 130 -6.86 -19.06 10.79
CA ARG A 130 -5.66 -19.43 11.56
C ARG A 130 -4.58 -20.05 10.69
N TYR A 131 -4.94 -20.97 9.81
CA TYR A 131 -4.00 -21.61 8.88
C TYR A 131 -3.29 -20.57 8.01
N LEU A 132 -4.05 -19.68 7.38
CA LEU A 132 -3.51 -18.62 6.53
C LEU A 132 -2.71 -17.57 7.32
N ALA A 133 -3.11 -17.28 8.56
CA ALA A 133 -2.37 -16.37 9.43
C ALA A 133 -1.00 -16.95 9.80
N GLN A 134 -0.93 -18.24 10.13
CA GLN A 134 0.33 -18.93 10.42
C GLN A 134 1.25 -18.92 9.19
N MET A 135 0.73 -19.30 8.02
CA MET A 135 1.50 -19.26 6.76
C MET A 135 2.06 -17.87 6.47
N ALA A 136 1.26 -16.82 6.69
CA ALA A 136 1.69 -15.45 6.45
C ALA A 136 2.82 -15.01 7.38
N VAL A 137 2.78 -15.40 8.66
CA VAL A 137 3.86 -15.12 9.62
C VAL A 137 5.13 -15.91 9.27
N ASP A 138 4.99 -17.20 8.98
CA ASP A 138 6.12 -18.09 8.66
C ASP A 138 6.85 -17.65 7.39
N GLU A 139 6.10 -17.27 6.35
CA GLU A 139 6.68 -16.82 5.08
C GLU A 139 7.31 -15.42 5.18
N THR A 140 6.61 -14.47 5.82
CA THR A 140 7.05 -13.06 5.82
C THR A 140 7.95 -12.72 7.00
N GLY A 141 7.89 -13.50 8.07
CA GLY A 141 8.55 -13.22 9.35
C GLY A 141 8.01 -11.94 10.02
N ARG A 142 6.75 -11.53 9.75
CA ARG A 142 6.18 -10.24 10.16
C ARG A 142 4.86 -10.44 10.90
N GLY A 143 4.65 -9.61 11.93
CA GLY A 143 3.40 -9.55 12.68
C GLY A 143 3.23 -10.66 13.69
N LYS A 144 1.97 -10.88 14.07
CA LYS A 144 1.55 -11.87 15.07
C LYS A 144 0.45 -12.74 14.48
N VAL A 145 0.49 -14.05 14.74
CA VAL A 145 -0.51 -15.01 14.23
C VAL A 145 -1.91 -14.62 14.67
N GLU A 146 -2.14 -14.36 15.97
CA GLU A 146 -3.47 -14.05 16.50
C GLU A 146 -4.07 -12.78 15.89
N ASP A 147 -3.25 -11.75 15.69
CA ASP A 147 -3.69 -10.50 15.07
C ASP A 147 -3.99 -10.69 13.57
N LYS A 148 -3.25 -11.58 12.88
CA LYS A 148 -3.55 -11.94 11.49
C LYS A 148 -4.79 -12.83 11.38
N VAL A 149 -5.09 -13.67 12.37
CA VAL A 149 -6.38 -14.37 12.47
C VAL A 149 -7.50 -13.34 12.52
N THR A 150 -7.38 -12.35 13.42
CA THR A 150 -8.36 -11.25 13.52
C THR A 150 -8.53 -10.51 12.19
N LYS A 151 -7.43 -10.22 11.47
CA LYS A 151 -7.49 -9.58 10.14
C LYS A 151 -8.19 -10.43 9.08
N ASN A 152 -7.92 -11.74 9.06
CA ASN A 152 -8.54 -12.67 8.10
C ASN A 152 -10.04 -12.81 8.38
N THR A 153 -10.43 -12.97 9.66
CA THR A 153 -11.83 -13.01 10.09
C THR A 153 -12.56 -11.70 9.77
N TYR A 154 -11.92 -10.55 10.04
CA TYR A 154 -12.47 -9.25 9.66
C TYR A 154 -12.69 -9.14 8.13
N ALA A 155 -11.70 -9.57 7.32
CA ALA A 155 -11.79 -9.55 5.87
C ALA A 155 -12.87 -10.48 5.30
N ALA A 156 -13.21 -11.54 6.00
CA ALA A 156 -14.29 -12.47 5.67
C ALA A 156 -15.63 -11.96 6.20
N GLN A 157 -15.83 -12.01 7.50
CA GLN A 157 -17.11 -11.77 8.17
C GLN A 157 -17.54 -10.30 8.14
N THR A 158 -16.71 -9.39 8.69
CA THR A 158 -17.10 -7.98 8.83
C THR A 158 -17.31 -7.31 7.47
N ILE A 159 -16.48 -7.66 6.48
CA ILE A 159 -16.64 -7.15 5.11
C ILE A 159 -17.93 -7.68 4.49
N TRP A 160 -18.21 -9.00 4.58
CA TRP A 160 -19.44 -9.58 4.05
C TRP A 160 -20.68 -8.97 4.71
N GLU A 161 -20.74 -8.94 6.04
CA GLU A 161 -21.86 -8.37 6.80
C GLU A 161 -22.16 -6.92 6.39
N SER A 162 -21.13 -6.13 6.08
CA SER A 162 -21.31 -4.75 5.62
C SER A 162 -21.87 -4.61 4.22
N MET A 163 -21.78 -5.66 3.39
CA MET A 163 -22.13 -5.64 1.97
C MET A 163 -23.28 -6.58 1.59
N LYS A 164 -23.71 -7.48 2.47
CA LYS A 164 -24.72 -8.52 2.16
C LYS A 164 -25.99 -7.93 1.55
N ASP A 165 -26.45 -6.78 2.06
CA ASP A 165 -27.67 -6.11 1.60
C ASP A 165 -27.41 -5.09 0.46
N MET A 166 -26.16 -4.95 0.00
CA MET A 166 -25.85 -4.06 -1.11
C MET A 166 -26.35 -4.64 -2.42
N LYS A 167 -27.13 -3.87 -3.15
CA LYS A 167 -27.46 -4.16 -4.55
C LYS A 167 -26.30 -3.74 -5.45
N THR A 168 -25.74 -4.71 -6.17
CA THR A 168 -24.56 -4.54 -7.02
C THR A 168 -24.73 -5.16 -8.42
N VAL A 169 -25.89 -5.77 -8.68
CA VAL A 169 -26.21 -6.42 -9.95
C VAL A 169 -27.59 -5.99 -10.43
N GLY A 170 -27.71 -5.63 -11.72
CA GLY A 170 -28.97 -5.22 -12.34
C GLY A 170 -29.47 -3.88 -11.83
N VAL A 171 -30.79 -3.74 -11.71
CA VAL A 171 -31.43 -2.49 -11.24
C VAL A 171 -31.19 -2.31 -9.75
N ILE A 172 -30.38 -1.31 -9.39
CA ILE A 172 -30.00 -1.02 -8.00
C ILE A 172 -30.82 0.11 -7.36
N GLU A 173 -31.41 0.98 -8.19
CA GLU A 173 -32.23 2.10 -7.73
C GLU A 173 -33.24 2.45 -8.83
N GLU A 174 -34.50 2.68 -8.45
CA GLU A 174 -35.56 3.17 -9.36
C GLU A 174 -36.35 4.29 -8.67
N ASP A 175 -36.30 5.48 -9.24
CA ASP A 175 -37.11 6.62 -8.83
C ASP A 175 -38.15 6.94 -9.92
N LYS A 176 -39.39 6.47 -9.71
CA LYS A 176 -40.49 6.68 -10.65
C LYS A 176 -40.95 8.14 -10.71
N GLN A 177 -40.73 8.91 -9.63
CA GLN A 177 -41.16 10.34 -9.61
C GLN A 177 -40.18 11.19 -10.40
N GLU A 178 -38.90 10.94 -10.29
CA GLU A 178 -37.88 11.61 -11.07
C GLU A 178 -37.69 10.98 -12.48
N GLY A 179 -38.28 9.81 -12.73
CA GLY A 179 -38.12 9.08 -13.98
C GLY A 179 -36.67 8.59 -14.21
N LEU A 180 -36.03 8.19 -13.15
CA LEU A 180 -34.62 7.72 -13.15
C LEU A 180 -34.52 6.26 -12.70
N MET A 181 -33.71 5.49 -13.40
CA MET A 181 -33.33 4.12 -12.98
C MET A 181 -31.82 3.97 -13.10
N LYS A 182 -31.20 3.38 -12.07
CA LYS A 182 -29.77 3.05 -12.09
C LYS A 182 -29.57 1.55 -12.20
N ILE A 183 -28.71 1.17 -13.14
CA ILE A 183 -28.33 -0.23 -13.40
C ILE A 183 -26.85 -0.36 -13.09
N ALA A 184 -26.51 -1.33 -12.24
CA ALA A 184 -25.12 -1.68 -11.94
C ALA A 184 -24.64 -2.79 -12.88
N GLU A 185 -23.45 -2.58 -13.42
CA GLU A 185 -22.71 -3.57 -14.22
C GLU A 185 -21.28 -3.70 -13.70
N PRO A 186 -20.60 -4.84 -13.92
CA PRO A 186 -19.20 -4.98 -13.56
C PRO A 186 -18.32 -3.99 -14.34
N ILE A 187 -17.22 -3.56 -13.75
CA ILE A 187 -16.19 -2.81 -14.47
C ILE A 187 -15.46 -3.73 -15.46
N GLY A 188 -15.19 -4.99 -15.08
CA GLY A 188 -14.53 -5.98 -15.92
C GLY A 188 -13.41 -6.73 -15.20
N VAL A 189 -12.22 -6.82 -15.81
CA VAL A 189 -11.05 -7.49 -15.25
C VAL A 189 -10.27 -6.52 -14.35
N ILE A 190 -10.06 -6.92 -13.11
CA ILE A 190 -9.32 -6.15 -12.09
C ILE A 190 -7.88 -6.65 -11.99
N ALA A 191 -6.89 -5.76 -12.06
CA ALA A 191 -5.54 -6.04 -11.62
C ALA A 191 -5.42 -5.78 -10.11
N GLY A 192 -5.38 -6.83 -9.30
CA GLY A 192 -5.31 -6.77 -7.84
C GLY A 192 -3.88 -6.86 -7.31
N VAL A 193 -3.31 -5.79 -6.75
CA VAL A 193 -1.97 -5.81 -6.16
C VAL A 193 -2.06 -5.88 -4.64
N THR A 194 -1.35 -6.82 -4.01
CA THR A 194 -1.38 -7.04 -2.57
C THR A 194 -0.06 -6.69 -1.89
N PRO A 195 -0.10 -6.18 -0.63
CA PRO A 195 1.10 -5.84 0.12
C PRO A 195 1.66 -7.07 0.87
N VAL A 196 2.91 -6.96 1.34
CA VAL A 196 3.53 -7.97 2.23
C VAL A 196 3.01 -7.90 3.67
N THR A 197 2.47 -6.76 4.09
CA THR A 197 2.05 -6.50 5.48
C THR A 197 0.75 -7.21 5.87
N ASN A 198 -0.20 -7.29 4.94
CA ASN A 198 -1.53 -7.86 5.15
C ASN A 198 -1.89 -8.80 3.99
N PRO A 199 -1.08 -9.85 3.73
CA PRO A 199 -1.18 -10.58 2.48
C PRO A 199 -2.52 -11.32 2.34
N THR A 200 -2.81 -12.25 3.23
CA THR A 200 -3.98 -13.13 3.18
C THR A 200 -5.30 -12.37 3.32
N SER A 201 -5.41 -11.49 4.31
CA SER A 201 -6.62 -10.67 4.52
C SER A 201 -6.92 -9.75 3.34
N THR A 202 -5.88 -9.23 2.65
CA THR A 202 -6.09 -8.41 1.44
C THR A 202 -6.59 -9.25 0.26
N VAL A 203 -6.14 -10.50 0.11
CA VAL A 203 -6.65 -11.42 -0.91
C VAL A 203 -8.13 -11.72 -0.65
N ILE A 204 -8.50 -12.11 0.59
CA ILE A 204 -9.90 -12.36 0.98
C ILE A 204 -10.76 -11.15 0.68
N PHE A 205 -10.36 -9.96 1.16
CA PHE A 205 -11.08 -8.71 0.96
C PHE A 205 -11.28 -8.38 -0.53
N LYS A 206 -10.21 -8.42 -1.33
CA LYS A 206 -10.30 -8.05 -2.75
C LYS A 206 -11.09 -9.06 -3.56
N ALA A 207 -10.97 -10.36 -3.26
CA ALA A 207 -11.81 -11.39 -3.86
C ALA A 207 -13.29 -11.17 -3.53
N MET A 208 -13.61 -10.83 -2.27
CA MET A 208 -14.96 -10.57 -1.79
C MET A 208 -15.60 -9.39 -2.54
N ILE A 209 -14.93 -8.23 -2.63
CA ILE A 209 -15.48 -7.06 -3.30
C ILE A 209 -15.53 -7.21 -4.83
N ALA A 210 -14.60 -7.97 -5.42
CA ALA A 210 -14.62 -8.29 -6.85
C ALA A 210 -15.82 -9.20 -7.19
N MET A 211 -16.04 -10.27 -6.43
CA MET A 211 -17.20 -11.16 -6.63
C MET A 211 -18.51 -10.43 -6.38
N LYS A 212 -18.64 -9.65 -5.28
CA LYS A 212 -19.85 -8.89 -4.97
C LYS A 212 -20.26 -7.93 -6.08
N SER A 213 -19.31 -7.40 -6.84
CA SER A 213 -19.52 -6.52 -7.99
C SER A 213 -19.45 -7.25 -9.34
N LYS A 214 -19.53 -8.58 -9.35
CA LYS A 214 -19.56 -9.44 -10.55
C LYS A 214 -18.34 -9.23 -11.47
N ASN A 215 -17.16 -8.89 -10.91
CA ASN A 215 -15.91 -8.71 -11.64
C ASN A 215 -15.01 -9.94 -11.54
N THR A 216 -14.09 -10.09 -12.48
CA THR A 216 -12.97 -11.01 -12.37
C THR A 216 -11.72 -10.30 -11.85
N ILE A 217 -10.83 -11.05 -11.19
CA ILE A 217 -9.62 -10.47 -10.61
C ILE A 217 -8.39 -11.32 -10.89
N ILE A 218 -7.29 -10.64 -11.27
CA ILE A 218 -5.96 -11.24 -11.43
C ILE A 218 -5.04 -10.59 -10.41
N PHE A 219 -4.45 -11.40 -9.54
CA PHE A 219 -3.56 -10.91 -8.49
C PHE A 219 -2.10 -10.83 -8.92
N GLY A 220 -1.45 -9.71 -8.60
CA GLY A 220 -0.01 -9.55 -8.51
C GLY A 220 0.40 -9.54 -7.05
N PHE A 221 0.89 -10.65 -6.52
CA PHE A 221 1.29 -10.79 -5.12
C PHE A 221 2.69 -10.24 -4.86
N HIS A 222 2.92 -9.78 -3.64
CA HIS A 222 4.27 -9.40 -3.23
C HIS A 222 5.17 -10.65 -3.15
N PRO A 223 6.39 -10.64 -3.74
CA PRO A 223 7.25 -11.83 -3.78
C PRO A 223 7.56 -12.46 -2.41
N GLN A 224 7.60 -11.66 -1.34
CA GLN A 224 7.84 -12.15 0.03
C GLN A 224 6.57 -12.71 0.72
N ALA A 225 5.43 -12.76 0.04
CA ALA A 225 4.16 -13.29 0.55
C ALA A 225 3.44 -14.11 -0.53
N GLN A 226 4.17 -14.61 -1.52
CA GLN A 226 3.61 -15.32 -2.66
C GLN A 226 2.89 -16.59 -2.24
N LYS A 227 3.50 -17.40 -1.38
CA LYS A 227 2.95 -18.72 -1.00
C LYS A 227 1.63 -18.58 -0.23
N CYS A 228 1.59 -17.76 0.81
CA CYS A 228 0.37 -17.57 1.60
C CYS A 228 -0.74 -16.88 0.80
N CYS A 229 -0.41 -15.96 -0.12
CA CYS A 229 -1.39 -15.34 -1.01
C CYS A 229 -1.94 -16.32 -2.05
N VAL A 230 -1.10 -17.15 -2.68
CA VAL A 230 -1.52 -18.18 -3.62
C VAL A 230 -2.43 -19.20 -2.94
N GLU A 231 -2.05 -19.69 -1.76
CA GLU A 231 -2.88 -20.62 -0.99
C GLU A 231 -4.24 -20.00 -0.67
N THR A 232 -4.29 -18.73 -0.24
CA THR A 232 -5.55 -18.04 0.01
C THR A 232 -6.42 -17.96 -1.24
N ALA A 233 -5.84 -17.54 -2.36
CA ALA A 233 -6.56 -17.43 -3.63
C ALA A 233 -7.03 -18.80 -4.15
N LYS A 234 -6.22 -19.84 -3.97
CA LYS A 234 -6.54 -21.23 -4.35
C LYS A 234 -7.72 -21.77 -3.56
N LEU A 235 -7.72 -21.67 -2.23
CA LEU A 235 -8.83 -22.08 -1.39
C LEU A 235 -10.14 -21.38 -1.76
N ILE A 236 -10.09 -20.06 -1.99
CA ILE A 236 -11.25 -19.29 -2.46
C ILE A 236 -11.71 -19.77 -3.84
N LYS A 237 -10.80 -19.96 -4.78
CA LYS A 237 -11.09 -20.44 -6.13
C LYS A 237 -11.78 -21.80 -6.10
N GLU A 238 -11.17 -22.79 -5.44
CA GLU A 238 -11.69 -24.16 -5.37
C GLU A 238 -13.12 -24.20 -4.81
N ALA A 239 -13.36 -23.49 -3.70
CA ALA A 239 -14.68 -23.47 -3.07
C ALA A 239 -15.73 -22.72 -3.92
N THR A 240 -15.38 -21.59 -4.50
CA THR A 240 -16.33 -20.81 -5.32
C THR A 240 -16.64 -21.49 -6.65
N VAL A 241 -15.65 -22.14 -7.29
CA VAL A 241 -15.88 -22.94 -8.51
C VAL A 241 -16.79 -24.13 -8.22
N ALA A 242 -16.58 -24.82 -7.10
CA ALA A 242 -17.49 -25.87 -6.65
C ALA A 242 -18.93 -25.39 -6.38
N ALA A 243 -19.09 -24.09 -6.06
CA ALA A 243 -20.39 -23.45 -5.84
C ALA A 243 -21.00 -22.82 -7.12
N GLY A 244 -20.32 -22.91 -8.28
CA GLY A 244 -20.81 -22.47 -9.58
C GLY A 244 -20.12 -21.23 -10.18
N ALA A 245 -19.06 -20.72 -9.57
CA ALA A 245 -18.26 -19.65 -10.19
C ALA A 245 -17.45 -20.19 -11.39
N PRO A 246 -17.17 -19.36 -12.41
CA PRO A 246 -16.28 -19.73 -13.51
C PRO A 246 -14.86 -20.02 -13.04
N GLU A 247 -14.19 -21.00 -13.67
CA GLU A 247 -12.83 -21.43 -13.29
C GLU A 247 -11.80 -20.29 -13.22
N ASN A 248 -11.90 -19.30 -14.09
CA ASN A 248 -10.88 -18.24 -14.21
C ASN A 248 -11.36 -16.87 -13.71
N TRP A 249 -12.37 -16.81 -12.82
CA TRP A 249 -12.83 -15.56 -12.23
C TRP A 249 -11.80 -14.93 -11.27
N ILE A 250 -10.99 -15.79 -10.61
CA ILE A 250 -9.87 -15.40 -9.75
C ILE A 250 -8.61 -16.10 -10.25
N GLN A 251 -7.58 -15.34 -10.52
CA GLN A 251 -6.30 -15.81 -11.02
C GLN A 251 -5.15 -15.03 -10.37
N TRP A 252 -3.91 -15.47 -10.58
CA TRP A 252 -2.71 -14.80 -10.07
C TRP A 252 -1.52 -14.99 -10.99
N ILE A 253 -0.52 -14.10 -10.85
CA ILE A 253 0.77 -14.22 -11.50
C ILE A 253 1.57 -15.30 -10.76
N GLU A 254 1.85 -16.42 -11.44
CA GLU A 254 2.55 -17.57 -10.83
C GLU A 254 3.98 -17.22 -10.44
N HIS A 255 4.67 -16.43 -11.24
CA HIS A 255 6.03 -15.98 -10.99
C HIS A 255 6.06 -14.46 -10.79
N PRO A 256 5.97 -14.00 -9.52
CA PRO A 256 5.84 -12.58 -9.24
C PRO A 256 7.13 -11.83 -9.54
N SER A 257 7.00 -10.75 -10.28
CA SER A 257 8.07 -9.79 -10.55
C SER A 257 7.48 -8.40 -10.75
N LEU A 258 8.32 -7.37 -10.64
CA LEU A 258 7.89 -6.01 -10.95
C LEU A 258 7.46 -5.90 -12.42
N THR A 259 8.18 -6.53 -13.34
CA THR A 259 7.85 -6.58 -14.78
C THR A 259 6.49 -7.22 -15.00
N ALA A 260 6.21 -8.39 -14.41
CA ALA A 260 4.94 -9.09 -14.59
C ALA A 260 3.76 -8.29 -14.00
N THR A 261 3.92 -7.70 -12.80
CA THR A 261 2.88 -6.85 -12.20
C THR A 261 2.65 -5.59 -13.04
N THR A 262 3.70 -4.98 -13.58
CA THR A 262 3.58 -3.82 -14.47
C THR A 262 2.92 -4.20 -15.79
N ALA A 263 3.26 -5.35 -16.39
CA ALA A 263 2.61 -5.88 -17.58
C ALA A 263 1.11 -6.10 -17.36
N LEU A 264 0.71 -6.70 -16.22
CA LEU A 264 -0.68 -6.89 -15.86
C LEU A 264 -1.42 -5.54 -15.75
N MET A 265 -0.88 -4.57 -15.00
CA MET A 265 -1.50 -3.27 -14.83
C MET A 265 -1.64 -2.49 -16.14
N ASN A 266 -0.69 -2.62 -17.05
CA ASN A 266 -0.70 -1.93 -18.35
C ASN A 266 -1.47 -2.68 -19.45
N ASN A 267 -1.87 -3.95 -19.25
CA ASN A 267 -2.56 -4.73 -20.26
C ASN A 267 -3.85 -4.02 -20.72
N PRO A 268 -4.06 -3.77 -22.02
CA PRO A 268 -5.19 -2.96 -22.51
C PRO A 268 -6.56 -3.54 -22.18
N LYS A 269 -6.66 -4.84 -21.92
CA LYS A 269 -7.90 -5.54 -21.56
C LYS A 269 -8.14 -5.60 -20.03
N VAL A 270 -7.28 -5.04 -19.21
CA VAL A 270 -7.54 -4.81 -17.77
C VAL A 270 -8.25 -3.46 -17.63
N GLN A 271 -9.39 -3.43 -16.96
CA GLN A 271 -10.23 -2.25 -16.83
C GLN A 271 -9.88 -1.34 -15.67
N ILE A 272 -9.44 -1.92 -14.54
CA ILE A 272 -9.12 -1.15 -13.35
C ILE A 272 -7.95 -1.77 -12.59
N VAL A 273 -7.15 -0.94 -11.93
CA VAL A 273 -6.08 -1.36 -11.02
C VAL A 273 -6.49 -1.12 -9.57
N LEU A 274 -6.56 -2.18 -8.77
CA LEU A 274 -6.84 -2.12 -7.34
C LEU A 274 -5.55 -2.43 -6.56
N ALA A 275 -4.76 -1.38 -6.27
CA ALA A 275 -3.41 -1.51 -5.72
C ALA A 275 -3.33 -1.14 -4.23
N THR A 276 -2.79 -2.04 -3.42
CA THR A 276 -2.37 -1.75 -2.04
C THR A 276 -0.88 -2.04 -1.93
N GLY A 277 -0.08 -1.02 -1.63
CA GLY A 277 1.36 -1.20 -1.61
C GLY A 277 2.13 0.08 -1.30
N GLY A 278 3.46 0.03 -1.41
CA GLY A 278 4.31 1.19 -1.20
C GLY A 278 4.13 2.29 -2.26
N PRO A 279 4.69 3.51 -2.02
CA PRO A 279 4.48 4.68 -2.88
C PRO A 279 4.81 4.44 -4.36
N GLY A 280 5.87 3.67 -4.63
CA GLY A 280 6.28 3.33 -6.00
C GLY A 280 5.25 2.51 -6.76
N MET A 281 4.63 1.53 -6.10
CA MET A 281 3.58 0.69 -6.69
C MET A 281 2.30 1.48 -6.95
N VAL A 282 1.90 2.32 -6.00
CA VAL A 282 0.72 3.19 -6.16
C VAL A 282 0.94 4.19 -7.30
N LYS A 283 2.12 4.79 -7.38
CA LYS A 283 2.48 5.67 -8.50
C LYS A 283 2.43 4.92 -9.84
N ALA A 284 2.95 3.69 -9.91
CA ALA A 284 2.90 2.87 -11.11
C ALA A 284 1.44 2.58 -11.52
N ALA A 285 0.56 2.23 -10.57
CA ALA A 285 -0.85 2.01 -10.82
C ALA A 285 -1.53 3.22 -11.46
N TYR A 286 -1.35 4.42 -10.90
CA TYR A 286 -1.92 5.67 -11.45
C TYR A 286 -1.28 6.10 -12.78
N SER A 287 -0.05 5.66 -13.07
CA SER A 287 0.66 5.98 -14.31
C SER A 287 0.22 5.14 -15.52
N THR A 288 -0.65 4.16 -15.32
CA THR A 288 -1.17 3.29 -16.41
C THR A 288 -2.14 4.00 -17.36
N GLY A 289 -2.64 5.17 -16.98
CA GLY A 289 -3.71 5.87 -17.71
C GLY A 289 -5.09 5.23 -17.60
N LYS A 290 -5.25 4.22 -16.73
CA LYS A 290 -6.51 3.53 -16.43
C LYS A 290 -7.11 4.00 -15.11
N PRO A 291 -8.40 3.76 -14.85
CA PRO A 291 -8.96 3.86 -13.52
C PRO A 291 -8.11 3.07 -12.52
N ALA A 292 -7.74 3.70 -11.42
CA ALA A 292 -6.94 3.06 -10.38
C ALA A 292 -7.46 3.45 -8.99
N LEU A 293 -7.54 2.47 -8.10
CA LEU A 293 -7.84 2.61 -6.70
C LEU A 293 -6.58 2.17 -5.94
N GLY A 294 -5.69 3.13 -5.72
CA GLY A 294 -4.38 2.88 -5.09
C GLY A 294 -4.35 3.46 -3.70
N VAL A 295 -3.81 2.71 -2.74
CA VAL A 295 -3.59 3.19 -1.37
C VAL A 295 -2.12 3.10 -1.02
N GLY A 296 -1.57 4.25 -0.69
CA GLY A 296 -0.18 4.43 -0.30
C GLY A 296 0.04 4.37 1.22
N PRO A 297 1.24 4.80 1.67
CA PRO A 297 1.63 4.80 3.08
C PRO A 297 0.78 5.75 3.91
N GLY A 298 0.68 5.44 5.21
CA GLY A 298 0.05 6.30 6.20
C GLY A 298 1.05 6.76 7.25
N ASN A 299 1.18 8.04 7.48
CA ASN A 299 1.95 8.61 8.58
C ASN A 299 1.02 9.36 9.54
N GLY A 300 0.07 8.60 10.14
CA GLY A 300 -1.00 9.13 10.97
C GLY A 300 -0.49 9.75 12.26
N PRO A 301 -0.73 11.06 12.51
CA PRO A 301 -0.61 11.66 13.84
C PRO A 301 -1.84 11.38 14.68
N SER A 302 -1.67 11.26 16.00
CA SER A 302 -2.75 11.27 16.98
C SER A 302 -2.51 12.39 17.99
N TYR A 303 -3.51 13.24 18.20
CA TYR A 303 -3.42 14.37 19.11
C TYR A 303 -4.19 14.09 20.41
N ILE A 304 -3.51 14.13 21.57
CA ILE A 304 -4.11 14.07 22.90
C ILE A 304 -4.26 15.50 23.41
N GLU A 305 -5.49 16.01 23.38
CA GLU A 305 -5.85 17.34 23.86
C GLU A 305 -6.08 17.28 25.38
N LYS A 306 -5.85 18.37 26.08
CA LYS A 306 -5.86 18.45 27.54
C LYS A 306 -7.16 17.99 28.24
N THR A 307 -8.29 17.93 27.52
CA THR A 307 -9.55 17.40 28.06
C THR A 307 -9.75 15.91 27.79
N ALA A 308 -8.76 15.24 27.18
CA ALA A 308 -8.84 13.82 26.87
C ALA A 308 -8.92 12.96 28.14
N ASP A 309 -9.61 11.83 28.05
CA ASP A 309 -9.41 10.73 28.98
C ASP A 309 -8.04 10.11 28.69
N ILE A 310 -7.07 10.37 29.56
CA ILE A 310 -5.67 9.99 29.33
C ILE A 310 -5.51 8.47 29.33
N GLU A 311 -6.12 7.77 30.28
CA GLU A 311 -6.01 6.32 30.41
C GLU A 311 -6.60 5.61 29.19
N GLN A 312 -7.77 6.04 28.73
CA GLN A 312 -8.41 5.53 27.51
C GLN A 312 -7.58 5.86 26.27
N SER A 313 -7.09 7.08 26.15
CA SER A 313 -6.31 7.54 24.98
C SER A 313 -5.03 6.75 24.81
N VAL A 314 -4.29 6.57 25.92
CA VAL A 314 -3.02 5.81 25.91
C VAL A 314 -3.28 4.33 25.67
N ASN A 315 -4.36 3.77 26.25
CA ASN A 315 -4.78 2.39 25.97
C ASN A 315 -5.06 2.17 24.49
N ASP A 316 -5.82 3.04 23.86
CA ASP A 316 -6.20 2.95 22.44
C ASP A 316 -4.98 3.04 21.52
N ILE A 317 -4.06 3.96 21.82
CA ILE A 317 -2.83 4.14 21.06
C ILE A 317 -1.92 2.92 21.20
N VAL A 318 -1.73 2.36 22.40
CA VAL A 318 -0.90 1.17 22.60
C VAL A 318 -1.55 -0.04 21.93
N LEU A 319 -2.86 -0.25 22.09
CA LEU A 319 -3.60 -1.31 21.40
C LEU A 319 -3.41 -1.23 19.88
N SER A 320 -3.63 -0.06 19.32
CA SER A 320 -3.48 0.21 17.88
C SER A 320 -2.05 -0.06 17.40
N LYS A 321 -1.06 0.37 18.17
CA LYS A 321 0.36 0.28 17.79
C LYS A 321 0.94 -1.11 17.96
N THR A 322 0.41 -1.92 18.87
CA THR A 322 0.83 -3.30 19.10
C THR A 322 0.08 -4.32 18.25
N PHE A 323 -1.07 -3.95 17.69
CA PHE A 323 -1.86 -4.80 16.81
C PHE A 323 -1.06 -5.17 15.55
N ASP A 324 -0.83 -6.45 15.37
CA ASP A 324 0.02 -7.04 14.32
C ASP A 324 1.38 -6.33 14.18
N ASN A 325 1.99 -5.97 15.30
CA ASN A 325 3.23 -5.20 15.37
C ASN A 325 3.17 -3.89 14.55
N GLY A 326 2.07 -3.17 14.61
CA GLY A 326 1.90 -1.87 13.98
C GLY A 326 1.75 -1.90 12.46
N MET A 327 1.38 -3.04 11.89
CA MET A 327 1.24 -3.21 10.44
C MET A 327 -0.17 -2.92 9.91
N ILE A 328 -0.79 -1.85 10.37
CA ILE A 328 -1.94 -1.21 9.70
C ILE A 328 -1.51 0.22 9.35
N CYS A 329 -1.68 0.60 8.09
CA CYS A 329 -1.28 1.92 7.60
C CYS A 329 -2.00 3.10 8.29
N ALA A 330 -3.15 2.84 8.93
CA ALA A 330 -3.88 3.82 9.73
C ALA A 330 -3.34 3.97 11.17
N SER A 331 -2.43 3.08 11.63
CA SER A 331 -1.92 3.13 13.01
C SER A 331 -1.14 4.42 13.28
N GLU A 332 -1.13 4.84 14.53
CA GLU A 332 -0.43 6.03 14.99
C GLU A 332 1.08 5.92 14.74
N ASN A 333 1.63 6.83 13.96
CA ASN A 333 3.08 6.93 13.76
C ASN A 333 3.70 8.00 14.66
N SER A 334 2.90 8.93 15.12
CA SER A 334 3.29 10.02 16.00
C SER A 334 2.15 10.38 16.95
N VAL A 335 2.48 10.76 18.17
CA VAL A 335 1.54 11.25 19.17
C VAL A 335 1.93 12.66 19.56
N VAL A 336 0.98 13.59 19.48
CA VAL A 336 1.16 15.00 19.88
C VAL A 336 0.32 15.24 21.12
N VAL A 337 0.88 15.86 22.15
CA VAL A 337 0.24 15.99 23.46
C VAL A 337 0.30 17.43 23.94
N ASP A 338 -0.82 17.97 24.41
CA ASP A 338 -0.83 19.27 25.07
C ASP A 338 0.09 19.26 26.31
N LYS A 339 0.82 20.33 26.51
CA LYS A 339 1.80 20.47 27.60
C LYS A 339 1.20 20.26 28.99
N GLU A 340 -0.06 20.65 29.17
CA GLU A 340 -0.76 20.56 30.45
C GLU A 340 -0.96 19.12 30.93
N VAL A 341 -1.01 18.15 30.02
CA VAL A 341 -1.22 16.72 30.32
C VAL A 341 -0.04 15.84 29.90
N TYR A 342 1.04 16.44 29.38
CA TYR A 342 2.16 15.72 28.80
C TYR A 342 2.81 14.71 29.75
N ASP A 343 3.10 15.12 31.00
CA ASP A 343 3.77 14.28 31.98
C ASP A 343 2.87 13.13 32.44
N GLN A 344 1.55 13.38 32.55
CA GLN A 344 0.56 12.34 32.89
C GLN A 344 0.43 11.31 31.74
N VAL A 345 0.42 11.76 30.50
CA VAL A 345 0.39 10.88 29.31
C VAL A 345 1.68 10.05 29.23
N LYS A 346 2.83 10.65 29.50
CA LYS A 346 4.12 9.93 29.53
C LYS A 346 4.13 8.85 30.61
N GLU A 347 3.65 9.15 31.81
CA GLU A 347 3.51 8.19 32.91
C GLU A 347 2.56 7.04 32.53
N ALA A 348 1.42 7.35 31.89
CA ALA A 348 0.47 6.35 31.43
C ALA A 348 1.06 5.41 30.37
N PHE A 349 1.89 5.92 29.44
CA PHE A 349 2.64 5.09 28.50
C PHE A 349 3.67 4.19 29.20
N LEU A 350 4.41 4.71 30.20
CA LEU A 350 5.36 3.91 30.98
C LEU A 350 4.64 2.76 31.72
N LYS A 351 3.48 3.00 32.33
CA LYS A 351 2.65 1.96 32.97
C LYS A 351 2.19 0.86 32.01
N ARG A 352 2.18 1.14 30.69
CA ARG A 352 1.84 0.18 29.63
C ARG A 352 3.05 -0.37 28.91
N HIS A 353 4.19 -0.43 29.61
CA HIS A 353 5.45 -1.01 29.08
C HIS A 353 5.95 -0.34 27.80
N CYS A 354 5.71 0.96 27.62
CA CYS A 354 6.34 1.74 26.57
C CYS A 354 7.74 2.17 27.03
N TYR A 355 8.75 1.93 26.19
CA TYR A 355 10.13 2.31 26.45
C TYR A 355 10.48 3.62 25.78
N PHE A 356 10.92 4.61 26.55
CA PHE A 356 11.35 5.91 26.05
C PHE A 356 12.85 5.89 25.78
N LEU A 357 13.22 6.09 24.51
CA LEU A 357 14.61 6.14 24.08
C LEU A 357 15.35 7.33 24.68
N LYS A 358 16.58 7.09 25.13
CA LYS A 358 17.53 8.16 25.52
C LYS A 358 18.11 8.82 24.27
N ALA A 359 18.77 9.96 24.44
CA ALA A 359 19.29 10.74 23.31
C ALA A 359 20.34 10.01 22.45
N ASP A 360 21.15 9.15 23.04
CA ASP A 360 22.11 8.28 22.36
C ASP A 360 21.41 7.12 21.65
N GLU A 361 20.39 6.53 22.26
CA GLU A 361 19.58 5.46 21.69
C GLU A 361 18.74 5.95 20.49
N ILE A 362 18.23 7.19 20.53
CA ILE A 362 17.53 7.81 19.38
C ILE A 362 18.45 7.83 18.15
N LYS A 363 19.73 8.20 18.30
CA LYS A 363 20.70 8.20 17.20
C LYS A 363 20.90 6.81 16.58
N LEU A 364 20.98 5.77 17.42
CA LEU A 364 21.07 4.39 16.94
C LEU A 364 19.82 3.99 16.15
N PHE A 365 18.65 4.41 16.60
CA PHE A 365 17.39 4.18 15.86
C PHE A 365 17.35 4.95 14.54
N GLU A 366 17.78 6.21 14.51
CA GLU A 366 17.87 7.00 13.28
C GLU A 366 18.81 6.35 12.25
N GLU A 367 19.92 5.76 12.71
CA GLU A 367 20.92 5.13 11.85
C GLU A 367 20.50 3.76 11.34
N HIS A 368 19.89 2.91 12.18
CA HIS A 368 19.63 1.50 11.86
C HIS A 368 18.18 1.19 11.51
N PHE A 369 17.21 1.92 12.09
CA PHE A 369 15.79 1.67 11.87
C PHE A 369 15.26 2.30 10.58
N ILE A 370 15.82 3.43 10.16
CA ILE A 370 15.42 4.15 8.95
C ILE A 370 16.39 3.83 7.79
N ASP A 371 15.88 3.48 6.62
CA ASP A 371 16.69 3.36 5.39
C ASP A 371 17.03 4.80 4.91
N PRO A 372 18.31 5.20 4.94
CA PRO A 372 18.71 6.57 4.61
C PRO A 372 18.46 6.94 3.13
N ARG A 373 18.34 5.95 2.24
CA ARG A 373 18.07 6.17 0.82
C ARG A 373 16.59 6.42 0.54
N ARG A 374 15.71 5.84 1.36
CA ARG A 374 14.25 5.91 1.19
C ARG A 374 13.59 6.90 2.15
N GLY A 375 14.24 7.22 3.28
CA GLY A 375 13.65 8.03 4.35
C GLY A 375 12.44 7.36 5.02
N THR A 376 12.36 6.03 4.96
CA THR A 376 11.29 5.22 5.56
C THR A 376 11.90 4.08 6.36
N VAL A 377 11.07 3.36 7.13
CA VAL A 377 11.54 2.19 7.89
C VAL A 377 12.31 1.20 7.00
N ALA A 378 13.42 0.70 7.50
CA ALA A 378 14.19 -0.35 6.85
C ALA A 378 13.35 -1.63 6.74
N GLY A 379 13.29 -2.22 5.55
CA GLY A 379 12.41 -3.35 5.25
C GLY A 379 12.43 -4.50 6.27
N PRO A 380 13.58 -4.95 6.78
CA PRO A 380 13.67 -6.00 7.80
C PRO A 380 13.04 -5.64 9.15
N MET A 381 12.89 -4.35 9.48
CA MET A 381 12.34 -3.86 10.75
C MET A 381 10.81 -3.86 10.81
N ALA A 382 10.16 -3.66 9.65
CA ALA A 382 8.71 -3.58 9.58
C ALA A 382 8.04 -4.88 10.07
N GLY A 383 7.07 -4.74 10.99
CA GLY A 383 6.30 -5.86 11.55
C GLY A 383 7.04 -6.71 12.58
N LYS A 384 8.24 -6.32 13.04
CA LYS A 384 8.92 -6.96 14.17
C LYS A 384 8.39 -6.41 15.49
N SER A 385 8.57 -7.20 16.58
CA SER A 385 8.24 -6.73 17.94
C SER A 385 9.14 -5.59 18.39
N ALA A 386 8.72 -4.80 19.36
CA ALA A 386 9.50 -3.71 19.93
C ALA A 386 10.87 -4.17 20.44
N VAL A 387 10.90 -5.27 21.17
CA VAL A 387 12.15 -5.88 21.69
C VAL A 387 13.08 -6.28 20.56
N LYS A 388 12.57 -6.92 19.51
CA LYS A 388 13.39 -7.33 18.35
C LYS A 388 13.95 -6.14 17.59
N ILE A 389 13.16 -5.08 17.42
CA ILE A 389 13.62 -3.84 16.78
C ILE A 389 14.73 -3.19 17.61
N ALA A 390 14.56 -3.10 18.94
CA ALA A 390 15.59 -2.56 19.83
C ALA A 390 16.90 -3.33 19.70
N GLU A 391 16.84 -4.67 19.78
CA GLU A 391 18.01 -5.55 19.57
C GLU A 391 18.70 -5.25 18.22
N MET A 392 17.94 -5.16 17.14
CA MET A 392 18.47 -4.89 15.79
C MET A 392 19.09 -3.49 15.67
N CYS A 393 18.66 -2.53 16.51
CA CYS A 393 19.24 -1.19 16.60
C CYS A 393 20.38 -1.10 17.64
N GLY A 394 20.75 -2.21 18.31
CA GLY A 394 21.80 -2.20 19.33
C GLY A 394 21.38 -1.60 20.68
N VAL A 395 20.07 -1.52 20.95
CA VAL A 395 19.50 -0.99 22.20
C VAL A 395 18.92 -2.12 23.03
N THR A 396 19.23 -2.13 24.34
CA THR A 396 18.66 -3.10 25.28
C THR A 396 17.45 -2.51 25.98
N VAL A 397 16.31 -3.19 25.87
CA VAL A 397 15.04 -2.80 26.50
C VAL A 397 14.50 -3.94 27.37
N PRO A 398 13.60 -3.68 28.34
CA PRO A 398 12.91 -4.73 29.09
C PRO A 398 12.19 -5.72 28.16
N ALA A 399 12.17 -7.00 28.56
CA ALA A 399 11.59 -8.07 27.73
C ALA A 399 10.07 -7.93 27.48
N ASP A 400 9.37 -7.21 28.34
CA ASP A 400 7.95 -6.92 28.29
C ASP A 400 7.61 -5.61 27.53
N THR A 401 8.62 -4.96 26.92
CA THR A 401 8.43 -3.73 26.16
C THR A 401 7.43 -3.93 25.01
N GLN A 402 6.34 -3.16 25.05
CA GLN A 402 5.27 -3.22 24.06
C GLN A 402 5.52 -2.26 22.87
N VAL A 403 5.97 -1.05 23.17
CA VAL A 403 6.17 0.02 22.19
C VAL A 403 7.44 0.81 22.52
N ILE A 404 8.14 1.27 21.49
CA ILE A 404 9.30 2.15 21.63
C ILE A 404 8.87 3.58 21.27
N VAL A 405 9.27 4.55 22.11
CA VAL A 405 8.90 5.95 21.99
C VAL A 405 10.15 6.81 21.85
N ALA A 406 10.21 7.64 20.81
CA ALA A 406 11.22 8.68 20.65
C ALA A 406 10.59 10.06 20.85
N GLU A 407 11.12 10.86 21.78
CA GLU A 407 10.67 12.24 21.98
C GLU A 407 11.34 13.17 20.96
N TYR A 408 10.54 13.88 20.17
CA TYR A 408 11.00 14.78 19.11
C TYR A 408 10.43 16.19 19.25
N SER A 409 11.20 17.19 18.76
CA SER A 409 10.78 18.60 18.70
C SER A 409 10.47 19.08 17.28
N GLY A 410 10.73 18.27 16.25
CA GLY A 410 10.55 18.64 14.86
C GLY A 410 10.14 17.47 13.97
N VAL A 411 9.79 17.78 12.72
CA VAL A 411 9.32 16.83 11.71
C VAL A 411 10.15 16.98 10.45
N GLY A 412 10.35 15.89 9.72
CA GLY A 412 11.01 15.89 8.42
C GLY A 412 12.39 15.22 8.42
N PRO A 413 13.22 15.41 7.37
CA PRO A 413 14.45 14.65 7.16
C PRO A 413 15.50 14.79 8.30
N LYS A 414 15.48 15.89 9.06
CA LYS A 414 16.32 16.08 10.24
C LYS A 414 15.83 15.31 11.47
N TYR A 415 14.65 14.75 11.37
CA TYR A 415 13.97 13.97 12.42
C TYR A 415 13.43 12.67 11.79
N PRO A 416 14.31 11.74 11.39
CA PRO A 416 13.96 10.62 10.51
C PRO A 416 12.84 9.71 11.06
N LEU A 417 12.79 9.53 12.40
CA LEU A 417 11.72 8.75 13.04
C LEU A 417 10.33 9.43 12.97
N SER A 418 10.21 10.63 12.40
CA SER A 418 8.90 11.24 12.08
C SER A 418 8.22 10.62 10.85
N ALA A 419 8.90 9.75 10.08
CA ALA A 419 8.35 9.01 8.95
C ALA A 419 7.45 7.84 9.40
N GLU A 420 6.73 7.23 8.44
CA GLU A 420 5.95 6.00 8.66
C GLU A 420 6.85 4.84 9.11
N LYS A 421 6.41 4.08 10.11
CA LYS A 421 7.23 3.06 10.77
C LYS A 421 6.74 1.61 10.60
N LEU A 422 5.45 1.37 10.38
CA LEU A 422 4.85 0.02 10.24
C LEU A 422 5.39 -0.98 11.28
N SER A 423 5.48 -0.54 12.53
CA SER A 423 6.11 -1.26 13.65
C SER A 423 5.65 -0.66 14.98
N PRO A 424 5.85 -1.33 16.13
CA PRO A 424 5.51 -0.79 17.46
C PRO A 424 6.52 0.29 17.90
N VAL A 425 6.66 1.33 17.09
CA VAL A 425 7.50 2.51 17.35
C VAL A 425 6.70 3.75 16.98
N PHE A 426 6.66 4.77 17.83
CA PHE A 426 6.13 6.08 17.48
C PHE A 426 6.97 7.23 18.04
N THR A 427 6.76 8.43 17.51
CA THR A 427 7.36 9.66 18.04
C THR A 427 6.37 10.43 18.88
N LEU A 428 6.85 10.98 20.01
CA LEU A 428 6.06 11.78 20.95
C LEU A 428 6.48 13.25 20.84
N TYR A 429 5.50 14.14 20.76
CA TYR A 429 5.68 15.58 20.66
C TYR A 429 4.92 16.29 21.78
N LYS A 430 5.56 17.30 22.39
CA LYS A 430 4.93 18.23 23.34
C LYS A 430 4.48 19.48 22.60
N ALA A 431 3.22 19.86 22.71
CA ALA A 431 2.66 21.06 22.11
C ALA A 431 2.26 22.09 23.17
N GLU A 432 2.62 23.35 22.98
CA GLU A 432 2.29 24.44 23.89
C GLU A 432 0.80 24.76 23.93
N ASN A 433 0.10 24.46 22.83
CA ASN A 433 -1.35 24.66 22.67
C ASN A 433 -1.88 23.96 21.41
N SER A 434 -3.19 23.93 21.25
CA SER A 434 -3.85 23.26 20.11
C SER A 434 -3.38 23.79 18.74
N ALA A 435 -3.02 25.07 18.63
CA ALA A 435 -2.53 25.63 17.34
C ALA A 435 -1.19 25.01 16.94
N GLN A 436 -0.26 24.86 17.89
CA GLN A 436 1.01 24.17 17.66
C GLN A 436 0.79 22.67 17.43
N ALA A 437 -0.10 22.04 18.19
CA ALA A 437 -0.46 20.63 17.97
C ALA A 437 -0.98 20.39 16.55
N PHE A 438 -1.87 21.22 16.05
CA PHE A 438 -2.39 21.15 14.68
C PHE A 438 -1.29 21.34 13.65
N LYS A 439 -0.38 22.28 13.89
CA LYS A 439 0.78 22.47 13.01
C LYS A 439 1.65 21.22 12.94
N ILE A 440 2.02 20.64 14.07
CA ILE A 440 2.84 19.42 14.13
C ILE A 440 2.12 18.26 13.39
N CYS A 441 0.83 18.05 13.67
CA CYS A 441 0.03 17.01 12.98
C CYS A 441 -0.01 17.25 11.45
N THR A 442 -0.16 18.49 11.02
CA THR A 442 -0.15 18.85 9.59
C THR A 442 1.22 18.60 8.97
N ASP A 443 2.31 18.95 9.65
CA ASP A 443 3.68 18.69 9.18
C ASP A 443 3.94 17.19 9.04
N LEU A 444 3.49 16.38 9.99
CA LEU A 444 3.57 14.90 9.95
C LEU A 444 2.80 14.31 8.77
N LEU A 445 1.57 14.76 8.53
CA LEU A 445 0.78 14.34 7.36
C LEU A 445 1.49 14.72 6.06
N ASN A 446 1.99 15.94 5.95
CA ASN A 446 2.69 16.41 4.76
C ASN A 446 4.01 15.68 4.52
N TYR A 447 4.65 15.16 5.55
CA TYR A 447 5.91 14.42 5.42
C TYR A 447 5.74 13.03 4.81
N GLY A 448 4.58 12.34 5.00
CA GLY A 448 4.44 11.01 4.42
C GLY A 448 3.06 10.36 4.47
N GLY A 449 2.04 11.02 5.05
CA GLY A 449 0.71 10.42 5.25
C GLY A 449 -0.46 11.25 4.74
N ARG A 450 -0.21 12.18 3.83
CA ARG A 450 -1.22 13.13 3.37
C ARG A 450 -2.43 12.40 2.76
N GLY A 451 -3.62 12.77 3.24
CA GLY A 451 -4.89 12.17 2.84
C GLY A 451 -5.26 10.89 3.60
N HIS A 452 -4.37 10.29 4.40
CA HIS A 452 -4.65 8.98 5.00
C HIS A 452 -5.56 9.09 6.25
N THR A 453 -5.01 9.21 7.44
CA THR A 453 -5.73 9.15 8.71
C THR A 453 -5.09 10.07 9.74
N ALA A 454 -5.89 10.75 10.55
CA ALA A 454 -5.44 11.47 11.73
C ALA A 454 -6.37 11.18 12.91
N GLY A 455 -5.80 10.97 14.10
CA GLY A 455 -6.50 10.72 15.35
C GLY A 455 -6.55 11.94 16.24
N ILE A 456 -7.58 12.04 17.05
CA ILE A 456 -7.68 13.03 18.14
C ILE A 456 -8.38 12.40 19.34
N HIS A 457 -7.81 12.60 20.52
CA HIS A 457 -8.40 12.23 21.80
C HIS A 457 -8.75 13.51 22.57
N THR A 458 -10.02 13.74 22.84
CA THR A 458 -10.53 14.96 23.49
C THR A 458 -12.01 14.80 23.87
N GLN A 459 -12.46 15.52 24.88
CA GLN A 459 -13.87 15.66 25.22
C GLN A 459 -14.46 16.99 24.67
N ASN A 460 -13.66 17.81 24.00
CA ASN A 460 -14.05 19.13 23.50
C ASN A 460 -14.51 19.08 22.04
N SER A 461 -15.81 19.09 21.81
CA SER A 461 -16.41 19.04 20.46
C SER A 461 -15.98 20.20 19.55
N LYS A 462 -15.66 21.38 20.12
CA LYS A 462 -15.16 22.51 19.32
C LYS A 462 -13.74 22.26 18.82
N VAL A 463 -12.91 21.58 19.61
CA VAL A 463 -11.56 21.20 19.21
C VAL A 463 -11.62 20.11 18.15
N ILE A 464 -12.48 19.10 18.31
CA ILE A 464 -12.73 18.07 17.27
C ILE A 464 -13.01 18.73 15.92
N ARG A 465 -13.97 19.67 15.91
CA ARG A 465 -14.36 20.35 14.67
C ARG A 465 -13.20 21.15 14.05
N LYS A 466 -12.45 21.90 14.86
CA LYS A 466 -11.28 22.66 14.39
C LYS A 466 -10.19 21.74 13.84
N PHE A 467 -9.89 20.65 14.53
CA PHE A 467 -8.93 19.63 14.10
C PHE A 467 -9.33 19.02 12.76
N ALA A 468 -10.59 18.61 12.63
CA ALA A 468 -11.10 18.01 11.40
C ALA A 468 -10.95 18.93 10.18
N PHE A 469 -11.18 20.25 10.33
CA PHE A 469 -10.95 21.22 9.24
C PHE A 469 -9.48 21.50 8.96
N ALA A 470 -8.61 21.36 9.96
CA ALA A 470 -7.18 21.66 9.80
C ALA A 470 -6.39 20.50 9.15
N MET A 471 -6.83 19.23 9.33
CA MET A 471 -6.09 18.07 8.88
C MET A 471 -6.35 17.74 7.41
N SER A 472 -5.28 17.59 6.62
CA SER A 472 -5.33 17.06 5.26
C SER A 472 -5.37 15.53 5.27
N ALA A 473 -6.42 14.96 5.90
CA ALA A 473 -6.67 13.54 6.02
C ALA A 473 -8.15 13.21 5.70
N CYS A 474 -8.39 12.09 5.05
CA CYS A 474 -9.74 11.66 4.67
C CYS A 474 -10.48 10.98 5.82
N ARG A 475 -9.76 10.51 6.85
CA ARG A 475 -10.31 9.88 8.06
C ARG A 475 -9.83 10.64 9.29
N ILE A 476 -10.78 11.19 10.03
CA ILE A 476 -10.53 11.80 11.35
C ILE A 476 -11.16 10.88 12.40
N LEU A 477 -10.33 10.29 13.21
CA LEU A 477 -10.74 9.33 14.24
C LEU A 477 -10.77 10.02 15.60
N VAL A 478 -11.86 9.88 16.32
CA VAL A 478 -12.08 10.53 17.62
C VAL A 478 -12.17 9.48 18.70
N ASN A 479 -11.33 9.59 19.73
CA ASN A 479 -11.33 8.73 20.91
C ASN A 479 -11.39 7.23 20.57
N SER A 480 -10.53 6.78 19.68
CA SER A 480 -10.49 5.37 19.24
C SER A 480 -9.12 4.98 18.71
N PRO A 481 -8.74 3.68 18.80
CA PRO A 481 -7.48 3.17 18.28
C PRO A 481 -7.45 3.31 16.76
N ALA A 482 -6.46 4.05 16.21
CA ALA A 482 -6.48 4.44 14.81
C ALA A 482 -6.32 3.26 13.82
N ALA A 483 -5.58 2.21 14.20
CA ALA A 483 -5.45 1.01 13.36
C ALA A 483 -6.81 0.35 13.10
N LEU A 484 -7.58 0.13 14.15
CA LEU A 484 -8.87 -0.57 14.11
C LEU A 484 -10.02 0.38 13.72
N GLY A 485 -9.95 1.63 14.15
CA GLY A 485 -10.92 2.65 13.75
C GLY A 485 -10.84 3.02 12.26
N GLY A 486 -9.63 3.06 11.70
CA GLY A 486 -9.43 3.43 10.29
C GLY A 486 -10.01 2.44 9.29
N ILE A 487 -9.99 1.15 9.60
CA ILE A 487 -10.59 0.12 8.74
C ILE A 487 -12.12 0.11 8.80
N GLY A 488 -12.73 0.72 9.81
CA GLY A 488 -14.19 0.85 9.97
C GLY A 488 -14.87 -0.39 10.58
N GLY A 489 -16.17 -0.25 10.87
CA GLY A 489 -17.07 -1.36 11.25
C GLY A 489 -16.94 -1.90 12.66
N VAL A 490 -15.88 -1.60 13.41
CA VAL A 490 -15.67 -2.09 14.79
C VAL A 490 -15.82 -0.95 15.81
N TYR A 491 -15.00 0.09 15.68
CA TYR A 491 -14.98 1.23 16.60
C TYR A 491 -15.84 2.40 16.13
N ASN A 492 -16.34 2.36 14.93
CA ASN A 492 -17.19 3.39 14.33
C ASN A 492 -18.00 2.82 13.15
N ASN A 493 -18.92 3.63 12.62
CA ASN A 493 -19.84 3.26 11.53
C ASN A 493 -19.28 3.57 10.12
N MET A 494 -17.98 3.81 9.96
CA MET A 494 -17.41 3.88 8.61
C MET A 494 -17.51 2.51 7.95
N MET A 495 -17.69 2.53 6.62
CA MET A 495 -17.73 1.30 5.84
C MET A 495 -16.44 0.49 6.04
N PRO A 496 -16.55 -0.80 6.40
CA PRO A 496 -15.41 -1.68 6.55
C PRO A 496 -14.62 -1.83 5.25
N SER A 497 -13.28 -1.73 5.35
CA SER A 497 -12.40 -1.91 4.19
C SER A 497 -10.95 -2.18 4.61
N LEU A 498 -10.23 -2.90 3.77
CA LEU A 498 -8.76 -3.03 3.84
C LEU A 498 -8.04 -2.22 2.76
N THR A 499 -8.78 -1.34 2.06
CA THR A 499 -8.23 -0.41 1.06
C THR A 499 -8.75 1.00 1.34
N LEU A 500 -7.90 1.82 1.95
CA LEU A 500 -8.26 3.09 2.58
C LEU A 500 -7.93 4.28 1.65
N GLY A 501 -8.88 4.75 0.86
CA GLY A 501 -8.68 5.87 -0.06
C GLY A 501 -8.14 7.13 0.63
N THR A 502 -7.24 7.86 -0.04
CA THR A 502 -6.55 9.04 0.50
C THR A 502 -6.93 10.35 -0.20
N GLY A 503 -7.90 10.28 -1.12
CA GLY A 503 -8.40 11.44 -1.86
C GLY A 503 -7.32 12.18 -2.65
N SER A 504 -7.67 13.30 -3.21
CA SER A 504 -6.72 14.17 -3.93
C SER A 504 -5.55 14.65 -3.06
N TYR A 505 -5.72 14.70 -1.74
CA TYR A 505 -4.62 14.99 -0.80
C TYR A 505 -3.46 14.00 -0.95
N GLY A 506 -3.76 12.70 -1.11
CA GLY A 506 -2.79 11.62 -1.30
C GLY A 506 -2.60 11.21 -2.77
N ALA A 507 -2.98 12.06 -3.72
CA ALA A 507 -2.97 11.77 -5.16
C ALA A 507 -3.76 10.48 -5.52
N ASN A 508 -4.95 10.34 -4.94
CA ASN A 508 -5.81 9.17 -5.04
C ASN A 508 -7.18 9.55 -5.61
N SER A 509 -7.82 8.62 -6.33
CA SER A 509 -9.11 8.84 -6.99
C SER A 509 -10.29 8.89 -6.02
N VAL A 510 -10.17 8.28 -4.83
CA VAL A 510 -11.25 8.19 -3.84
C VAL A 510 -10.77 8.60 -2.45
N SER A 511 -11.67 9.18 -1.65
CA SER A 511 -11.40 9.69 -0.30
C SER A 511 -12.06 8.87 0.81
N HIS A 512 -12.72 7.77 0.48
CA HIS A 512 -13.43 6.90 1.41
C HIS A 512 -12.81 5.50 1.47
N ASN A 513 -13.34 4.67 2.36
CA ASN A 513 -13.03 3.25 2.45
C ASN A 513 -13.63 2.53 1.24
N ILE A 514 -12.78 1.89 0.42
CA ILE A 514 -13.18 1.26 -0.85
C ILE A 514 -14.04 0.02 -0.57
N THR A 515 -15.12 -0.13 -1.34
CA THR A 515 -16.10 -1.22 -1.24
C THR A 515 -16.40 -1.80 -2.63
N ALA A 516 -17.32 -2.76 -2.70
CA ALA A 516 -17.81 -3.30 -3.96
C ALA A 516 -18.45 -2.22 -4.86
N LYS A 517 -19.03 -1.15 -4.29
CA LYS A 517 -19.64 -0.05 -5.05
C LYS A 517 -18.64 0.71 -5.92
N ASP A 518 -17.36 0.74 -5.52
CA ASP A 518 -16.29 1.40 -6.25
C ASP A 518 -15.81 0.60 -7.47
N LEU A 519 -16.33 -0.62 -7.62
CA LEU A 519 -16.02 -1.55 -8.71
C LEU A 519 -17.21 -1.79 -9.63
N LEU A 520 -18.11 -0.82 -9.74
CA LEU A 520 -19.31 -0.87 -10.58
C LEU A 520 -19.29 0.23 -11.64
N ASN A 521 -19.74 -0.13 -12.84
CA ASN A 521 -20.24 0.82 -13.81
C ASN A 521 -21.73 1.07 -13.55
N ILE A 522 -22.12 2.32 -13.38
CA ILE A 522 -23.51 2.69 -13.16
C ILE A 522 -24.07 3.34 -14.42
N LYS A 523 -25.04 2.65 -15.06
CA LYS A 523 -25.84 3.22 -16.14
C LYS A 523 -27.06 3.93 -15.56
N THR A 524 -27.33 5.13 -16.03
CA THR A 524 -28.55 5.87 -15.68
C THR A 524 -29.50 5.86 -16.86
N VAL A 525 -30.70 5.30 -16.67
CA VAL A 525 -31.83 5.42 -17.59
C VAL A 525 -32.63 6.63 -17.15
N ALA A 526 -32.80 7.60 -18.03
CA ALA A 526 -33.56 8.82 -17.77
C ALA A 526 -34.80 8.89 -18.69
N MET A 527 -35.97 8.85 -18.08
CA MET A 527 -37.26 8.95 -18.80
C MET A 527 -37.61 10.40 -19.06
N ARG A 528 -38.27 10.65 -20.18
CA ARG A 528 -38.71 11.99 -20.53
C ARG A 528 -39.80 12.50 -19.59
N ARG A 529 -39.56 13.63 -18.93
CA ARG A 529 -40.51 14.24 -17.97
C ARG A 529 -41.53 15.21 -18.63
N LYS A 530 -41.20 15.78 -19.78
CA LYS A 530 -42.07 16.76 -20.46
C LYS A 530 -42.55 16.22 -21.78
N PRO A 531 -43.81 16.49 -22.18
CA PRO A 531 -44.30 16.17 -23.53
C PRO A 531 -43.47 16.89 -24.60
N ILE A 532 -43.54 16.42 -25.82
CA ILE A 532 -43.00 17.15 -26.98
C ILE A 532 -43.83 18.43 -27.13
N LEU A 533 -43.16 19.59 -27.14
CA LEU A 533 -43.79 20.86 -27.44
C LEU A 533 -44.11 20.90 -28.93
#